data_5e2775ac37b645655cd9ac7c69429cba
#
_entry.id   5e2775ac37b645655cd9ac7c69429cba
#
_cell.length_a   1.000
_cell.length_b   1.000
_cell.length_c   1.000
_cell.angle_alpha   90.00
_cell.angle_beta   90.00
_cell.angle_gamma   90.00
#
_symmetry.space_group_name_H-M   'P 1'
#
loop_
_entity.id
_entity.type
_entity.pdbx_description
1 polymer ?
#
loop_
_entity_poly.entity_id
_entity_poly.type
_entity_poly.pdbx_seq_one_letter_code
_entity_poly.pdbx_strand_id
1 'polypeptide(L)'
;MNRFGHAAVVCSNSMFVIGGWNGHDTMDDIYQYSFPSKLWFEIRRLKGVRPKPRYRHSAVVMKKKIFIFGGVDTSQQRFNDLFSYEVEGRKWSAEDTTGVVP
;
A
#
# COMPACT_ATOMS: atom_id res chain seq x y z
N MET A 1 0.09 12.89 11.27
CA MET A 1 0.03 13.16 9.83
C MET A 1 -1.35 12.81 9.30
N ASN A 2 -2.02 13.77 8.70
CA ASN A 2 -3.34 13.53 8.11
C ASN A 2 -3.20 13.05 6.68
N ARG A 3 -4.03 12.08 6.31
CA ARG A 3 -4.09 11.60 4.95
C ARG A 3 -5.48 11.09 4.62
N PHE A 4 -5.81 11.11 3.34
CA PHE A 4 -7.10 10.68 2.83
C PHE A 4 -6.89 9.59 1.79
N GLY A 5 -7.90 8.73 1.64
CA GLY A 5 -7.88 7.73 0.58
C GLY A 5 -6.76 6.72 0.68
N HIS A 6 -6.19 6.55 1.87
CA HIS A 6 -5.20 5.51 2.12
C HIS A 6 -5.90 4.16 2.23
N ALA A 7 -5.11 3.08 2.12
CA ALA A 7 -5.59 1.75 2.40
C ALA A 7 -4.99 1.27 3.72
N ALA A 8 -5.79 0.62 4.53
CA ALA A 8 -5.33 0.07 5.81
C ALA A 8 -5.76 -1.38 5.90
N VAL A 9 -4.83 -2.24 6.28
CA VAL A 9 -5.07 -3.67 6.43
C VAL A 9 -4.40 -4.19 7.68
N VAL A 10 -4.92 -5.27 8.22
CA VAL A 10 -4.33 -5.94 9.38
C VAL A 10 -3.64 -7.22 8.91
N CYS A 11 -2.40 -7.37 9.32
CA CYS A 11 -1.62 -8.56 9.01
C CYS A 11 -0.79 -8.89 10.23
N SER A 12 -0.89 -10.12 10.71
CA SER A 12 -0.24 -10.55 11.96
C SER A 12 -0.71 -9.65 13.11
N ASN A 13 0.20 -9.06 13.87
CA ASN A 13 -0.14 -8.22 15.01
C ASN A 13 -0.03 -6.74 14.72
N SER A 14 -0.21 -6.36 13.46
CA SER A 14 -0.01 -4.98 13.05
C SER A 14 -1.05 -4.53 12.03
N MET A 15 -1.28 -3.23 12.00
CA MET A 15 -2.04 -2.59 10.95
C MET A 15 -1.08 -1.87 10.03
N PHE A 16 -1.25 -2.03 8.73
CA PHE A 16 -0.43 -1.37 7.72
C PHE A 16 -1.25 -0.33 7.00
N VAL A 17 -0.72 0.88 6.89
CA VAL A 17 -1.34 1.99 6.18
C VAL A 17 -0.47 2.31 4.97
N ILE A 18 -1.05 2.25 3.80
CA ILE A 18 -0.33 2.34 2.53
C ILE A 18 -0.88 3.48 1.70
N GLY A 19 0.00 4.39 1.29
CA GLY A 19 -0.35 5.45 0.37
C GLY A 19 -1.31 6.47 0.93
N GLY A 20 -2.06 7.10 0.04
CA GLY A 20 -3.02 8.14 0.39
C GLY A 20 -2.58 9.50 -0.10
N TRP A 21 -3.32 10.53 0.30
CA TRP A 21 -3.11 11.91 -0.11
C TRP A 21 -3.13 12.80 1.13
N ASN A 22 -2.16 13.71 1.23
CA ASN A 22 -2.04 14.58 2.40
C ASN A 22 -2.59 16.00 2.17
N GLY A 23 -3.26 16.23 1.05
CA GLY A 23 -3.74 17.55 0.68
C GLY A 23 -2.85 18.25 -0.34
N HIS A 24 -1.64 17.75 -0.54
CA HIS A 24 -0.67 18.29 -1.49
C HIS A 24 -0.15 17.21 -2.43
N ASP A 25 0.30 16.10 -1.87
CA ASP A 25 0.93 15.02 -2.65
C ASP A 25 0.26 13.70 -2.40
N THR A 26 0.27 12.84 -3.42
CA THR A 26 -0.02 11.42 -3.24
C THR A 26 1.22 10.76 -2.65
N MET A 27 0.99 9.74 -1.83
CA MET A 27 2.04 9.11 -1.04
C MET A 27 2.24 7.67 -1.48
N ASP A 28 3.47 7.18 -1.31
CA ASP A 28 3.82 5.80 -1.61
C ASP A 28 4.45 5.10 -0.41
N ASP A 29 4.27 5.67 0.76
CA ASP A 29 4.87 5.15 1.98
C ASP A 29 4.01 4.05 2.60
N ILE A 30 4.63 3.32 3.53
CA ILE A 30 3.95 2.32 4.34
C ILE A 30 4.26 2.64 5.80
N TYR A 31 3.21 2.73 6.59
CA TYR A 31 3.33 2.84 8.04
C TYR A 31 2.75 1.60 8.68
N GLN A 32 3.38 1.14 9.74
CA GLN A 32 2.96 -0.02 10.50
C GLN A 32 2.64 0.41 11.93
N TYR A 33 1.45 0.07 12.38
CA TYR A 33 1.08 0.23 13.77
C TYR A 33 1.13 -1.13 14.45
N SER A 34 2.01 -1.27 15.44
CA SER A 34 2.15 -2.52 16.19
C SER A 34 1.15 -2.52 17.34
N PHE A 35 0.23 -3.47 17.34
CA PHE A 35 -0.74 -3.58 18.44
C PHE A 35 -0.08 -3.92 19.78
N PRO A 36 0.90 -4.82 19.84
CA PRO A 36 1.55 -5.11 21.12
C PRO A 36 2.28 -3.92 21.72
N SER A 37 3.04 -3.18 20.93
CA SER A 37 3.84 -2.05 21.45
C SER A 37 3.08 -0.74 21.42
N LYS A 38 2.00 -0.64 20.64
CA LYS A 38 1.22 0.57 20.44
C LYS A 38 2.03 1.71 19.85
N LEU A 39 2.99 1.36 19.00
CA LEU A 39 3.86 2.32 18.34
C LEU A 39 3.69 2.28 16.84
N TRP A 40 3.88 3.43 16.21
CA TRP A 40 3.91 3.58 14.75
C TRP A 40 5.34 3.51 14.25
N PHE A 41 5.52 2.84 13.13
CA PHE A 41 6.81 2.77 12.44
C PHE A 41 6.61 3.10 10.97
N GLU A 42 7.47 3.92 10.42
CA GLU A 42 7.55 4.05 8.97
C GLU A 42 8.45 2.95 8.45
N ILE A 43 7.96 2.17 7.48
CA ILE A 43 8.74 1.08 6.93
C ILE A 43 9.61 1.63 5.82
N ARG A 44 10.92 1.50 6.00
CA ARG A 44 11.93 2.00 5.06
C ARG A 44 12.72 0.83 4.50
N ARG A 45 13.63 1.11 3.57
CA ARG A 45 14.49 0.12 2.93
C ARG A 45 13.67 -0.93 2.20
N LEU A 46 12.71 -0.46 1.44
CA LEU A 46 11.84 -1.32 0.65
C LEU A 46 12.61 -1.85 -0.55
N LYS A 47 12.38 -3.12 -0.87
CA LYS A 47 12.98 -3.79 -2.02
C LYS A 47 11.95 -3.87 -3.14
N GLY A 48 12.43 -4.13 -4.35
CA GLY A 48 11.58 -4.39 -5.50
C GLY A 48 11.04 -3.12 -6.15
N VAL A 49 10.09 -3.31 -7.04
CA VAL A 49 9.49 -2.19 -7.79
C VAL A 49 8.29 -1.68 -7.02
N ARG A 50 8.39 -0.45 -6.55
CA ARG A 50 7.32 0.18 -5.77
C ARG A 50 6.21 0.67 -6.69
N PRO A 51 4.95 0.57 -6.27
CA PRO A 51 3.87 1.22 -7.00
C PRO A 51 4.05 2.73 -6.96
N LYS A 52 3.56 3.41 -8.00
CA LYS A 52 3.56 4.88 -8.00
C LYS A 52 2.67 5.38 -6.86
N PRO A 53 2.97 6.56 -6.30
CA PRO A 53 2.12 7.14 -5.26
C PRO A 53 0.67 7.24 -5.72
N ARG A 54 -0.26 6.90 -4.83
CA ARG A 54 -1.68 6.86 -5.17
C ARG A 54 -2.58 6.95 -3.94
N TYR A 55 -3.84 7.25 -4.18
CA TYR A 55 -4.86 7.21 -3.15
C TYR A 55 -6.14 6.58 -3.72
N ARG A 56 -7.07 6.22 -2.84
CA ARG A 56 -8.30 5.52 -3.19
C ARG A 56 -8.05 4.17 -3.87
N HIS A 57 -6.94 3.55 -3.55
CA HIS A 57 -6.67 2.19 -3.97
C HIS A 57 -7.28 1.21 -2.96
N SER A 58 -7.38 -0.05 -3.36
CA SER A 58 -7.87 -1.12 -2.49
C SER A 58 -6.71 -1.96 -2.00
N ALA A 59 -6.86 -2.55 -0.83
CA ALA A 59 -5.83 -3.44 -0.29
C ALA A 59 -6.49 -4.64 0.39
N VAL A 60 -5.89 -5.81 0.20
CA VAL A 60 -6.30 -7.03 0.89
C VAL A 60 -5.05 -7.77 1.33
N VAL A 61 -5.20 -8.62 2.35
CA VAL A 61 -4.11 -9.43 2.88
C VAL A 61 -4.36 -10.88 2.53
N MET A 62 -3.31 -11.54 2.06
CA MET A 62 -3.33 -12.98 1.86
C MET A 62 -1.94 -13.53 2.16
N LYS A 63 -1.85 -14.45 3.13
CA LYS A 63 -0.61 -15.16 3.46
C LYS A 63 0.58 -14.21 3.66
N LYS A 64 0.42 -13.21 4.51
CA LYS A 64 1.47 -12.23 4.84
C LYS A 64 1.94 -11.41 3.66
N LYS A 65 1.11 -11.33 2.63
CA LYS A 65 1.29 -10.37 1.53
C LYS A 65 0.11 -9.43 1.51
N ILE A 66 0.39 -8.18 1.20
CA ILE A 66 -0.64 -7.16 1.05
C ILE A 66 -0.73 -6.85 -0.44
N PHE A 67 -1.91 -7.06 -1.02
CA PHE A 67 -2.14 -6.76 -2.42
C PHE A 67 -2.86 -5.44 -2.52
N ILE A 68 -2.37 -4.55 -3.38
CA ILE A 68 -3.06 -3.29 -3.66
C ILE A 68 -3.46 -3.23 -5.13
N PHE A 69 -4.62 -2.65 -5.39
CA PHE A 69 -5.16 -2.56 -6.73
C PHE A 69 -5.74 -1.18 -6.98
N GLY A 70 -5.45 -0.62 -8.14
CA GLY A 70 -6.10 0.57 -8.63
C GLY A 70 -5.69 1.85 -7.95
N GLY A 71 -6.63 2.78 -7.87
CA GLY A 71 -6.39 4.09 -7.29
C GLY A 71 -6.13 5.16 -8.33
N VAL A 72 -5.86 6.37 -7.84
CA VAL A 72 -5.60 7.53 -8.71
C VAL A 72 -4.47 8.35 -8.10
N ASP A 73 -3.88 9.23 -8.90
CA ASP A 73 -2.95 10.23 -8.40
C ASP A 73 -3.53 11.64 -8.57
N THR A 74 -2.78 12.65 -8.13
CA THR A 74 -3.26 14.03 -8.21
C THR A 74 -3.28 14.58 -9.64
N SER A 75 -2.67 13.89 -10.60
CA SER A 75 -2.76 14.21 -12.02
C SER A 75 -3.96 13.57 -12.68
N GLN A 76 -4.84 12.94 -11.89
CA GLN A 76 -6.02 12.22 -12.34
C GLN A 76 -5.70 10.98 -13.18
N GLN A 77 -4.48 10.48 -13.08
CA GLN A 77 -4.13 9.20 -13.68
C GLN A 77 -4.81 8.09 -12.88
N ARG A 78 -5.52 7.22 -13.55
CA ARG A 78 -6.15 6.06 -12.92
C ARG A 78 -5.29 4.84 -13.13
N PHE A 79 -5.17 4.04 -12.08
CA PHE A 79 -4.36 2.83 -12.13
C PHE A 79 -5.28 1.61 -12.17
N ASN A 80 -4.92 0.62 -12.97
CA ASN A 80 -5.60 -0.67 -12.96
C ASN A 80 -4.61 -1.81 -12.78
N ASP A 81 -3.51 -1.52 -12.13
CA ASP A 81 -2.44 -2.45 -11.86
C ASP A 81 -2.64 -3.15 -10.53
N LEU A 82 -1.89 -4.23 -10.33
CA LEU A 82 -1.90 -4.99 -9.10
C LEU A 82 -0.47 -5.13 -8.61
N PHE A 83 -0.24 -4.75 -7.36
CA PHE A 83 1.05 -4.89 -6.71
C PHE A 83 0.89 -5.71 -5.44
N SER A 84 1.93 -6.42 -5.06
CA SER A 84 1.97 -7.11 -3.79
C SER A 84 3.15 -6.64 -2.97
N TYR A 85 2.96 -6.57 -1.67
CA TYR A 85 3.98 -6.21 -0.70
C TYR A 85 4.15 -7.39 0.25
N GLU A 86 5.35 -7.98 0.25
CA GLU A 86 5.69 -9.05 1.17
C GLU A 86 6.15 -8.44 2.49
N VAL A 87 5.41 -8.71 3.55
CA VAL A 87 5.63 -8.05 4.84
C VAL A 87 6.99 -8.42 5.42
N GLU A 88 7.33 -9.70 5.42
CA GLU A 88 8.58 -10.14 6.04
C GLU A 88 9.80 -9.67 5.26
N GLY A 89 9.74 -9.74 3.95
CA GLY A 89 10.87 -9.35 3.10
C GLY A 89 10.92 -7.87 2.77
N ARG A 90 9.88 -7.12 3.11
CA ARG A 90 9.74 -5.70 2.76
C ARG A 90 9.93 -5.47 1.26
N LYS A 91 9.29 -6.34 0.47
CA LYS A 91 9.52 -6.35 -0.97
C LYS A 91 8.23 -6.11 -1.74
N TRP A 92 8.26 -5.14 -2.64
CA TRP A 92 7.21 -4.88 -3.60
C TRP A 92 7.41 -5.70 -4.86
N SER A 93 6.32 -6.18 -5.43
CA SER A 93 6.32 -6.88 -6.71
C SER A 93 5.12 -6.44 -7.53
N ALA A 94 5.36 -6.20 -8.82
CA ALA A 94 4.25 -5.98 -9.75
C ALA A 94 3.68 -7.35 -10.09
N GLU A 95 2.36 -7.49 -9.98
CA GLU A 95 1.70 -8.75 -10.27
C GLU A 95 1.15 -8.73 -11.68
N ASP A 96 1.16 -9.89 -12.32
CA ASP A 96 0.63 -10.03 -13.66
C ASP A 96 -0.90 -10.01 -13.62
N THR A 97 -1.49 -9.06 -14.34
CA THR A 97 -2.94 -8.94 -14.42
C THR A 97 -3.47 -9.34 -15.79
N THR A 98 -2.72 -10.15 -16.52
CA THR A 98 -3.23 -10.68 -17.78
C THR A 98 -4.45 -11.57 -17.50
N GLY A 99 -5.52 -11.33 -18.21
CA GLY A 99 -6.78 -12.00 -17.98
C GLY A 99 -7.91 -11.02 -17.89
N VAL A 100 -8.93 -11.36 -17.13
CA VAL A 100 -10.12 -10.50 -17.03
C VAL A 100 -9.84 -9.38 -16.03
N VAL A 101 -9.93 -8.14 -16.50
CA VAL A 101 -9.83 -6.96 -15.66
C VAL A 101 -11.23 -6.50 -15.33
N PRO A 102 -11.53 -6.30 -14.04
CA PRO A 102 -12.86 -5.82 -13.64
C PRO A 102 -13.16 -4.43 -14.15
#